data_df1e802d92e5b16801d02de1a33566c8
#
_entry.id   df1e802d92e5b16801d02de1a33566c8
#
_cell.length_a   1.000
_cell.length_b   1.000
_cell.length_c   1.000
_cell.angle_alpha   90.00
_cell.angle_beta   90.00
_cell.angle_gamma   90.00
#
_symmetry.space_group_name_H-M   'P 1'
#
loop_
_entity.id
_entity.type
_entity.pdbx_description
1 polymer ?
#
loop_
_entity_poly.entity_id
_entity_poly.type
_entity_poly.pdbx_seq_one_letter_code
_entity_poly.pdbx_strand_id
1 'polypeptide(L)'
;MYDNRLLILLKKIIAMPQMHYWELGLKMNEPTNVLMQDLATLNELLAKNDFPTVSVDPEKYTVPKSLIAMEDALQKVFASPQIYLDEEERMY
;
A
#
# COMPACT_ATOMS: atom_id res chain seq x y z
N MET A 1 -9.02 -0.24 13.74
CA MET A 1 -8.68 -1.56 13.22
C MET A 1 -8.27 -1.48 11.76
N TYR A 2 -7.23 -2.20 11.41
CA TYR A 2 -6.84 -2.30 10.01
C TYR A 2 -7.59 -3.45 9.36
N ASP A 3 -8.04 -3.24 8.18
CA ASP A 3 -8.56 -4.31 7.35
C ASP A 3 -7.49 -4.68 6.32
N ASN A 4 -7.84 -5.55 5.41
CA ASN A 4 -6.90 -5.99 4.38
C ASN A 4 -6.76 -5.03 3.22
N ARG A 5 -7.30 -3.85 3.35
CA ARG A 5 -7.39 -2.88 2.28
C ARG A 5 -6.02 -2.46 1.75
N LEU A 6 -5.09 -2.16 2.66
CA LEU A 6 -3.74 -1.77 2.26
C LEU A 6 -2.98 -2.93 1.64
N LEU A 7 -3.18 -4.15 2.15
CA LEU A 7 -2.54 -5.32 1.58
C LEU A 7 -3.07 -5.60 0.17
N ILE A 8 -4.38 -5.47 -0.02
CA ILE A 8 -4.99 -5.65 -1.34
C ILE A 8 -4.45 -4.60 -2.31
N LEU A 9 -4.37 -3.35 -1.86
CA LEU A 9 -3.81 -2.27 -2.68
C LEU A 9 -2.36 -2.56 -3.04
N LEU A 10 -1.56 -2.96 -2.08
CA LEU A 10 -0.15 -3.27 -2.31
C LEU A 10 0.01 -4.37 -3.35
N LYS A 11 -0.76 -5.44 -3.24
CA LYS A 11 -0.71 -6.53 -4.21
C LYS A 11 -1.09 -6.06 -5.61
N LYS A 12 -2.09 -5.19 -5.71
CA LYS A 12 -2.52 -4.66 -7.00
C LYS A 12 -1.44 -3.80 -7.64
N ILE A 13 -0.85 -2.89 -6.89
CA ILE A 13 0.16 -1.98 -7.47
C ILE A 13 1.46 -2.72 -7.80
N ILE A 14 1.80 -3.77 -7.07
CA ILE A 14 2.97 -4.58 -7.40
C ILE A 14 2.73 -5.37 -8.69
N ALA A 15 1.52 -5.89 -8.87
CA ALA A 15 1.16 -6.59 -10.10
C ALA A 15 1.12 -5.64 -11.30
N MET A 16 0.81 -4.39 -11.06
CA MET A 16 0.72 -3.35 -12.08
C MET A 16 1.53 -2.13 -11.63
N PRO A 17 2.87 -2.16 -11.80
CA PRO A 17 3.76 -1.19 -11.15
C PRO A 17 3.64 0.25 -11.63
N GLN A 18 2.95 0.49 -12.74
CA GLN A 18 2.72 1.83 -13.24
C GLN A 18 1.36 1.90 -13.89
N MET A 19 0.53 2.83 -13.42
CA MET A 19 -0.82 2.98 -13.92
C MET A 19 -1.36 4.35 -13.52
N HIS A 20 -2.25 4.89 -14.34
CA HIS A 20 -2.96 6.12 -13.98
C HIS A 20 -3.89 5.85 -12.80
N TYR A 21 -4.09 6.86 -11.96
CA TYR A 21 -4.93 6.70 -10.77
C TYR A 21 -6.37 6.32 -11.11
N TRP A 22 -6.89 6.88 -12.21
CA TRP A 22 -8.27 6.58 -12.58
C TRP A 22 -8.43 5.12 -13.00
N GLU A 23 -7.41 4.54 -13.64
CA GLU A 23 -7.45 3.13 -14.02
C GLU A 23 -7.41 2.23 -12.78
N LEU A 24 -6.53 2.57 -11.84
CA LEU A 24 -6.44 1.80 -10.61
C LEU A 24 -7.73 1.92 -9.82
N GLY A 25 -8.32 3.11 -9.78
CA GLY A 25 -9.61 3.33 -9.13
C GLY A 25 -10.71 2.44 -9.70
N LEU A 26 -10.74 2.29 -11.03
CA LEU A 26 -11.70 1.40 -11.66
C LEU A 26 -11.46 -0.05 -11.26
N LYS A 27 -10.22 -0.48 -11.23
CA LYS A 27 -9.90 -1.87 -10.85
C LYS A 27 -10.16 -2.16 -9.39
N MET A 28 -9.99 -1.16 -8.53
CA MET A 28 -10.24 -1.30 -7.10
C MET A 28 -11.68 -0.97 -6.73
N ASN A 29 -12.46 -0.46 -7.68
CA ASN A 29 -13.82 0.00 -7.46
C ASN A 29 -13.88 1.07 -6.35
N GLU A 30 -12.97 2.04 -6.43
CA GLU A 30 -12.88 3.13 -5.46
C GLU A 30 -12.68 4.47 -6.14
N PRO A 31 -13.18 5.57 -5.53
CA PRO A 31 -12.90 6.90 -6.04
C PRO A 31 -11.41 7.23 -5.97
N THR A 32 -10.94 8.07 -6.89
CA THR A 32 -9.53 8.44 -6.95
C THR A 32 -9.04 9.09 -5.66
N ASN A 33 -9.85 9.95 -5.04
CA ASN A 33 -9.43 10.61 -3.80
C ASN A 33 -9.21 9.63 -2.65
N VAL A 34 -10.06 8.61 -2.55
CA VAL A 34 -9.88 7.55 -1.54
C VAL A 34 -8.61 6.76 -1.84
N LEU A 35 -8.39 6.44 -3.11
CA LEU A 35 -7.21 5.73 -3.55
C LEU A 35 -5.93 6.50 -3.21
N MET A 36 -5.93 7.80 -3.44
CA MET A 36 -4.79 8.64 -3.12
C MET A 36 -4.49 8.66 -1.63
N GLN A 37 -5.52 8.69 -0.80
CA GLN A 37 -5.35 8.62 0.65
C GLN A 37 -4.78 7.27 1.07
N ASP A 38 -5.25 6.19 0.46
CA ASP A 38 -4.75 4.87 0.76
C ASP A 38 -3.28 4.72 0.36
N LEU A 39 -2.90 5.29 -0.78
CA LEU A 39 -1.50 5.30 -1.20
C LEU A 39 -0.62 6.08 -0.23
N ALA A 40 -1.09 7.21 0.25
CA ALA A 40 -0.35 8.00 1.23
C ALA A 40 -0.16 7.21 2.52
N THR A 41 -1.20 6.55 3.00
CA THR A 41 -1.13 5.71 4.20
C THR A 41 -0.17 4.54 3.98
N LEU A 42 -0.25 3.92 2.81
CA LEU A 42 0.65 2.83 2.47
C LEU A 42 2.11 3.29 2.48
N ASN A 43 2.39 4.46 1.91
CA ASN A 43 3.73 5.02 1.91
C ASN A 43 4.25 5.32 3.31
N GLU A 44 3.38 5.78 4.20
CA GLU A 44 3.76 5.98 5.60
C GLU A 44 4.18 4.67 6.25
N LEU A 45 3.43 3.61 6.01
CA LEU A 45 3.76 2.29 6.55
C LEU A 45 5.04 1.74 5.94
N LEU A 46 5.25 1.94 4.65
CA LEU A 46 6.47 1.50 4.00
C LEU A 46 7.68 2.22 4.58
N ALA A 47 7.60 3.53 4.71
CA ALA A 47 8.70 4.32 5.27
C ALA A 47 8.98 3.94 6.73
N LYS A 48 7.93 3.70 7.48
CA LYS A 48 8.04 3.32 8.90
C LYS A 48 8.76 1.98 9.07
N ASN A 49 8.66 1.11 8.09
CA ASN A 49 9.27 -0.21 8.13
C ASN A 49 10.53 -0.30 7.28
N ASP A 50 11.10 0.84 6.89
CA ASP A 50 12.33 0.93 6.13
C ASP A 50 12.25 0.32 4.73
N PHE A 51 11.07 0.33 4.14
CA PHE A 51 10.90 -0.08 2.76
C PHE A 51 10.91 1.13 1.83
N PRO A 52 11.29 0.92 0.55
CA PRO A 52 11.11 1.97 -0.46
C PRO A 52 9.63 2.34 -0.58
N THR A 53 9.37 3.60 -0.89
CA THR A 53 8.00 4.07 -1.04
C THR A 53 7.59 4.09 -2.52
N VAL A 54 6.28 4.12 -2.75
CA VAL A 54 5.72 4.24 -4.10
C VAL A 54 5.83 5.69 -4.54
N SER A 55 6.30 5.89 -5.78
CA SER A 55 6.34 7.24 -6.36
C SER A 55 4.93 7.67 -6.72
N VAL A 56 4.53 8.83 -6.23
CA VAL A 56 3.19 9.38 -6.45
C VAL A 56 3.30 10.63 -7.30
N ASP A 57 3.09 10.49 -8.61
CA ASP A 57 3.10 11.60 -9.56
C ASP A 57 1.69 12.18 -9.69
N PRO A 58 1.53 13.34 -10.34
CA PRO A 58 0.20 13.95 -10.46
C PRO A 58 -0.84 13.08 -11.16
N GLU A 59 -0.44 12.24 -12.09
CA GLU A 59 -1.38 11.46 -12.90
C GLU A 59 -1.30 9.96 -12.66
N LYS A 60 -0.17 9.46 -12.19
CA LYS A 60 0.05 8.03 -12.05
C LYS A 60 0.97 7.75 -10.88
N TYR A 61 0.93 6.51 -10.44
CA TYR A 61 1.89 6.01 -9.47
C TYR A 61 2.94 5.15 -10.19
N THR A 62 4.09 4.99 -9.57
CA THR A 62 5.14 4.09 -10.04
C THR A 62 5.72 3.35 -8.85
N VAL A 63 5.72 2.02 -8.93
CA VAL A 63 6.32 1.17 -7.91
C VAL A 63 7.77 0.93 -8.28
N PRO A 64 8.74 1.30 -7.41
CA PRO A 64 10.15 1.09 -7.75
C PRO A 64 10.48 -0.39 -7.78
N LYS A 65 11.45 -0.75 -8.63
CA LYS A 65 11.87 -2.15 -8.75
C LYS A 65 12.39 -2.70 -7.43
N SER A 66 13.02 -1.87 -6.63
CA SER A 66 13.52 -2.28 -5.31
C SER A 66 12.38 -2.73 -4.40
N LEU A 67 11.23 -2.08 -4.49
CA LEU A 67 10.07 -2.47 -3.70
C LEU A 67 9.47 -3.78 -4.21
N ILE A 68 9.41 -3.94 -5.53
CA ILE A 68 8.91 -5.19 -6.12
C ILE A 68 9.78 -6.36 -5.71
N ALA A 69 11.09 -6.17 -5.68
CA ALA A 69 12.03 -7.21 -5.28
C ALA A 69 11.84 -7.63 -3.82
N MET A 70 11.20 -6.78 -3.00
CA MET A 70 10.95 -7.06 -1.60
C MET A 70 9.53 -7.56 -1.33
N GLU A 71 8.84 -8.02 -2.36
CA GLU A 71 7.44 -8.42 -2.25
C GLU A 71 7.20 -9.44 -1.15
N ASP A 72 8.04 -10.46 -1.05
CA ASP A 72 7.88 -11.49 -0.02
C ASP A 72 8.00 -10.91 1.38
N ALA A 73 8.98 -10.03 1.58
CA ALA A 73 9.15 -9.37 2.87
C ALA A 73 7.97 -8.45 3.18
N LEU A 74 7.48 -7.74 2.17
CA LEU A 74 6.32 -6.87 2.32
C LEU A 74 5.09 -7.65 2.73
N GLN A 75 4.84 -8.78 2.09
CA GLN A 75 3.67 -9.59 2.43
C GLN A 75 3.75 -10.10 3.85
N LYS A 76 4.94 -10.49 4.30
CA LYS A 76 5.12 -10.92 5.68
C LYS A 76 4.84 -9.80 6.68
N VAL A 77 5.33 -8.60 6.38
CA VAL A 77 5.13 -7.45 7.26
C VAL A 77 3.66 -7.05 7.30
N PHE A 78 3.02 -6.92 6.14
CA PHE A 78 1.64 -6.47 6.07
C PHE A 78 0.63 -7.53 6.48
N ALA A 79 0.99 -8.80 6.38
CA ALA A 79 0.15 -9.87 6.87
C ALA A 79 0.41 -10.17 8.35
N SER A 80 1.46 -9.60 8.91
CA SER A 80 1.82 -9.83 10.29
C SER A 80 0.82 -9.16 11.24
N PRO A 81 0.34 -9.88 12.24
CA PRO A 81 -0.53 -9.26 13.24
C PRO A 81 0.12 -8.10 13.97
N GLN A 82 1.44 -8.08 14.03
CA GLN A 82 2.16 -7.06 14.80
C GLN A 82 1.93 -5.64 14.31
N ILE A 83 1.76 -5.45 13.02
CA ILE A 83 1.49 -4.12 12.48
C ILE A 83 0.10 -3.63 12.88
N TYR A 84 -0.85 -4.52 12.91
CA TYR A 84 -2.25 -4.17 13.14
C TYR A 84 -2.62 -4.24 14.61
N LEU A 85 -2.05 -5.17 15.34
CA LEU A 85 -2.40 -5.38 16.74
C LEU A 85 -1.81 -4.34 17.67
N ASP A 86 -0.75 -3.66 17.26
CA ASP A 86 -0.15 -2.62 18.08
C ASP A 86 -1.17 -1.60 18.55
N GLU A 87 -2.08 -1.22 17.68
CA GLU A 87 -3.11 -0.26 18.06
C GLU A 87 -4.25 -0.90 18.81
N GLU A 88 -4.61 -2.11 18.46
CA GLU A 88 -5.67 -2.81 19.16
C GLU A 88 -5.28 -3.19 20.56
N GLU A 89 -4.04 -3.58 20.77
CA GLU A 89 -3.55 -3.92 22.09
C GLU A 89 -3.61 -2.74 23.05
N ARG A 90 -3.40 -1.54 22.55
CA ARG A 90 -3.48 -0.36 23.37
C ARG A 90 -4.88 -0.05 23.85
N MET A 91 -5.86 -0.61 23.24
CA MET A 91 -7.25 -0.40 23.58
C MET A 91 -7.71 -1.31 24.71
N TYR A 92 -6.91 -2.26 25.05
CA TYR A 92 -7.20 -3.18 26.14
C TYR A 92 -6.32 -2.86 27.34
#